data_30ab18a285b26000227a671b1b69246f
#
_entry.id   30ab18a285b26000227a671b1b69246f
#
_cell.length_a   1.000
_cell.length_b   1.000
_cell.length_c   1.000
_cell.angle_alpha   90.00
_cell.angle_beta   90.00
_cell.angle_gamma   90.00
#
_symmetry.space_group_name_H-M   'P 1'
#
loop_
_entity.id
_entity.type
_entity.pdbx_description
1 polymer ?
#
loop_
_entity_poly.entity_id
_entity_poly.type
_entity_poly.pdbx_seq_one_letter_code
_entity_poly.pdbx_strand_id
1 'polypeptide(L)'
;SLVRDIFYEGVKHYLDEAARLMVDCSGLEGDMHMIKSIEFVDQNSIGKSSRSNPVTYIGAYDEIRKLYGEQPLAKQMGYSAAYFSFNKEGGRCEECKGEGRITVEMQFMADITLECETCHGKRFKQDVLDVEYHGASIYDMLEMTVNQAIEFFGQYPGSQEKKIVKKLKPLQDVGLGYIKLGQTSSTLSGGENQRVKLAYYLGQEKQEPTLFVFDEPTTGLHFHDIKTLLKAFNALIDKGHTVVIIEHNMDVIKCADYLVDLGPEGGNAGGNLVCTGTPEEVAMCEASYTGKYLKDKL
;
A
#
# COMPACT_ATOMS: atom_id res chain seq x y z
N SER A 1 0.92 20.97 -4.20
CA SER A 1 0.30 21.75 -3.11
C SER A 1 -1.19 21.97 -3.31
N LEU A 2 -1.73 22.38 -4.49
CA LEU A 2 -3.18 22.63 -4.66
C LEU A 2 -4.03 21.42 -4.23
N VAL A 3 -3.73 20.23 -4.73
CA VAL A 3 -4.52 19.04 -4.43
C VAL A 3 -4.32 18.57 -2.98
N ARG A 4 -3.07 18.55 -2.50
CA ARG A 4 -2.75 18.06 -1.16
C ARG A 4 -3.12 19.06 -0.06
N ASP A 5 -2.67 20.30 -0.22
CA ASP A 5 -2.71 21.27 0.90
C ASP A 5 -4.00 22.09 0.91
N ILE A 6 -4.73 22.16 -0.22
CA ILE A 6 -5.99 22.93 -0.32
C ILE A 6 -7.17 21.97 -0.50
N PHE A 7 -7.23 21.21 -1.60
CA PHE A 7 -8.38 20.38 -1.93
C PHE A 7 -8.60 19.27 -0.92
N TYR A 8 -7.57 18.46 -0.63
CA TYR A 8 -7.67 17.36 0.34
C TYR A 8 -8.05 17.85 1.74
N GLU A 9 -7.36 18.86 2.24
CA GLU A 9 -7.65 19.43 3.57
C GLU A 9 -9.04 20.11 3.62
N GLY A 10 -9.45 20.76 2.53
CA GLY A 10 -10.78 21.34 2.43
C GLY A 10 -11.91 20.31 2.46
N VAL A 11 -11.77 19.22 1.70
CA VAL A 11 -12.75 18.10 1.72
C VAL A 11 -12.77 17.42 3.08
N LYS A 12 -11.61 17.20 3.69
CA LYS A 12 -11.50 16.61 5.03
C LYS A 12 -12.23 17.47 6.08
N HIS A 13 -12.07 18.79 6.02
CA HIS A 13 -12.80 19.70 6.91
C HIS A 13 -14.32 19.68 6.65
N TYR A 14 -14.73 19.60 5.39
CA TYR A 14 -16.15 19.45 5.06
C TYR A 14 -16.76 18.17 5.66
N LEU A 15 -16.03 17.07 5.65
CA LEU A 15 -16.48 15.79 6.19
C LEU A 15 -16.42 15.72 7.73
N ASP A 16 -15.51 16.48 8.35
CA ASP A 16 -15.34 16.57 9.80
C ASP A 16 -15.14 18.04 10.18
N GLU A 17 -16.21 18.69 10.60
CA GLU A 17 -16.21 20.11 11.02
C GLU A 17 -15.29 20.38 12.23
N ALA A 18 -14.95 19.34 13.00
CA ALA A 18 -13.97 19.46 14.09
C ALA A 18 -12.53 19.55 13.56
N ALA A 19 -12.27 19.15 12.32
CA ALA A 19 -10.98 19.33 11.67
C ALA A 19 -10.70 20.83 11.49
N ARG A 20 -9.51 21.27 11.92
CA ARG A 20 -9.12 22.68 11.78
C ARG A 20 -8.88 23.02 10.32
N LEU A 21 -9.67 23.93 9.76
CA LEU A 21 -9.41 24.47 8.42
C LEU A 21 -8.14 25.34 8.48
N MET A 22 -7.08 24.88 7.82
CA MET A 22 -5.79 25.57 7.73
C MET A 22 -5.50 26.10 6.32
N VAL A 23 -6.55 26.23 5.49
CA VAL A 23 -6.40 26.58 4.08
C VAL A 23 -7.09 27.91 3.77
N ASP A 24 -6.42 28.71 2.96
CA ASP A 24 -6.98 29.95 2.43
C ASP A 24 -7.65 29.64 1.07
N CYS A 25 -8.94 29.28 1.13
CA CYS A 25 -9.78 29.10 -0.06
C CYS A 25 -11.17 29.69 0.20
N SER A 26 -11.81 30.13 -0.87
CA SER A 26 -13.14 30.74 -0.81
C SER A 26 -14.27 29.75 -0.51
N GLY A 27 -14.02 28.46 -0.64
CA GLY A 27 -14.97 27.37 -0.37
C GLY A 27 -14.80 26.21 -1.33
N LEU A 28 -15.59 25.15 -1.07
CA LEU A 28 -15.74 23.99 -1.92
C LEU A 28 -17.17 23.93 -2.41
N GLU A 29 -17.36 23.72 -3.70
CA GLU A 29 -18.67 23.60 -4.35
C GLU A 29 -18.75 22.26 -5.11
N GLY A 30 -19.95 21.73 -5.27
CA GLY A 30 -20.24 20.50 -6.00
C GLY A 30 -21.04 19.48 -5.18
N ASP A 31 -21.10 18.27 -5.67
CA ASP A 31 -21.90 17.17 -5.07
C ASP A 31 -21.18 16.52 -3.87
N MET A 32 -20.72 17.36 -2.92
CA MET A 32 -19.94 16.95 -1.75
C MET A 32 -20.65 15.90 -0.89
N HIS A 33 -21.99 15.88 -0.91
CA HIS A 33 -22.80 14.92 -0.17
C HIS A 33 -22.61 13.45 -0.62
N MET A 34 -22.09 13.23 -1.83
CA MET A 34 -21.78 11.92 -2.38
C MET A 34 -20.49 11.33 -1.79
N ILE A 35 -19.60 12.17 -1.23
CA ILE A 35 -18.33 11.75 -0.62
C ILE A 35 -18.58 11.51 0.87
N LYS A 36 -18.19 10.34 1.39
CA LYS A 36 -18.30 9.99 2.81
C LYS A 36 -16.95 9.94 3.53
N SER A 37 -15.88 9.73 2.79
CA SER A 37 -14.50 9.78 3.30
C SER A 37 -13.54 10.22 2.22
N ILE A 38 -12.37 10.68 2.63
CA ILE A 38 -11.27 11.04 1.74
C ILE A 38 -9.97 10.44 2.24
N GLU A 39 -9.19 9.87 1.33
CA GLU A 39 -7.90 9.23 1.62
C GLU A 39 -6.81 9.75 0.68
N PHE A 40 -5.71 10.21 1.28
CA PHE A 40 -4.52 10.60 0.52
C PHE A 40 -3.50 9.46 0.54
N VAL A 41 -3.32 8.82 -0.60
CA VAL A 41 -2.42 7.66 -0.75
C VAL A 41 -1.08 8.14 -1.26
N ASP A 42 -0.18 8.44 -0.33
CA ASP A 42 1.17 8.92 -0.59
C ASP A 42 2.21 7.78 -0.64
N GLN A 43 3.45 8.15 -0.96
CA GLN A 43 4.59 7.23 -1.05
C GLN A 43 5.30 6.98 0.30
N ASN A 44 4.77 7.51 1.41
CA ASN A 44 5.35 7.28 2.73
C ASN A 44 5.23 5.80 3.14
N SER A 45 6.15 5.34 3.97
CA SER A 45 6.13 3.97 4.49
C SER A 45 4.82 3.63 5.18
N ILE A 46 4.34 2.38 5.01
CA ILE A 46 3.11 1.84 5.62
C ILE A 46 3.15 1.70 7.15
N GLY A 47 4.23 2.11 7.78
CA GLY A 47 4.39 2.13 9.24
C GLY A 47 5.72 2.72 9.64
N LYS A 48 5.79 3.18 10.89
CA LYS A 48 6.99 3.82 11.46
C LYS A 48 7.96 2.83 12.10
N SER A 49 7.53 1.59 12.34
CA SER A 49 8.35 0.57 12.99
C SER A 49 9.22 -0.15 11.97
N SER A 50 10.46 -0.47 12.34
CA SER A 50 11.37 -1.37 11.61
C SER A 50 10.77 -2.75 11.30
N ARG A 51 9.71 -3.14 12.02
CA ARG A 51 8.97 -4.41 11.88
C ARG A 51 7.69 -4.29 11.05
N SER A 52 7.36 -3.11 10.56
CA SER A 52 6.20 -2.93 9.68
C SER A 52 6.44 -3.67 8.36
N ASN A 53 5.44 -4.41 7.89
CA ASN A 53 5.53 -5.17 6.65
C ASN A 53 4.15 -5.29 5.96
N PRO A 54 4.14 -5.59 4.66
CA PRO A 54 2.91 -5.64 3.86
C PRO A 54 1.88 -6.64 4.39
N VAL A 55 2.31 -7.86 4.78
CA VAL A 55 1.37 -8.92 5.19
C VAL A 55 0.64 -8.60 6.48
N THR A 56 1.27 -7.86 7.39
CA THR A 56 0.62 -7.35 8.60
C THR A 56 -0.33 -6.20 8.27
N TYR A 57 0.09 -5.28 7.40
CA TYR A 57 -0.71 -4.12 7.02
C TYR A 57 -2.06 -4.50 6.39
N ILE A 58 -2.08 -5.48 5.48
CA ILE A 58 -3.32 -6.00 4.88
C ILE A 58 -4.07 -6.98 5.77
N GLY A 59 -3.57 -7.30 6.96
CA GLY A 59 -4.20 -8.21 7.93
C GLY A 59 -4.15 -9.70 7.57
N ALA A 60 -3.35 -10.11 6.58
CA ALA A 60 -3.20 -11.53 6.23
C ALA A 60 -2.35 -12.28 7.28
N TYR A 61 -1.41 -11.61 7.93
CA TYR A 61 -0.56 -12.23 8.95
C TYR A 61 -1.36 -12.72 10.17
N ASP A 62 -2.44 -12.06 10.51
CA ASP A 62 -3.30 -12.49 11.62
C ASP A 62 -3.94 -13.86 11.34
N GLU A 63 -4.35 -14.11 10.09
CA GLU A 63 -4.90 -15.40 9.70
C GLU A 63 -3.82 -16.48 9.63
N ILE A 64 -2.61 -16.14 9.16
CA ILE A 64 -1.45 -17.05 9.18
C ILE A 64 -1.11 -17.46 10.62
N ARG A 65 -1.00 -16.51 11.54
CA ARG A 65 -0.71 -16.79 12.95
C ARG A 65 -1.75 -17.68 13.62
N LYS A 66 -3.04 -17.51 13.29
CA LYS A 66 -4.11 -18.39 13.76
C LYS A 66 -3.89 -19.82 13.27
N LEU A 67 -3.57 -19.97 11.98
CA LEU A 67 -3.31 -21.28 11.37
C LEU A 67 -2.16 -22.03 12.06
N TYR A 68 -1.07 -21.33 12.40
CA TYR A 68 0.05 -21.92 13.14
C TYR A 68 -0.32 -22.26 14.58
N GLY A 69 -1.10 -21.43 15.29
CA GLY A 69 -1.60 -21.70 16.63
C GLY A 69 -2.54 -22.92 16.70
N GLU A 70 -3.13 -23.32 15.58
CA GLU A 70 -4.00 -24.50 15.48
C GLU A 70 -3.24 -25.81 15.22
N GLN A 71 -1.94 -25.74 14.93
CA GLN A 71 -1.14 -26.94 14.66
C GLN A 71 -1.01 -27.82 15.90
N PRO A 72 -0.93 -29.17 15.73
CA PRO A 72 -0.87 -30.11 16.85
C PRO A 72 0.26 -29.81 17.84
N LEU A 73 1.47 -29.50 17.35
CA LEU A 73 2.62 -29.18 18.19
C LEU A 73 2.40 -27.84 18.96
N ALA A 74 1.83 -26.83 18.30
CA ALA A 74 1.50 -25.56 18.95
C ALA A 74 0.52 -25.77 20.11
N LYS A 75 -0.53 -26.58 19.90
CA LYS A 75 -1.51 -26.93 20.95
C LYS A 75 -0.86 -27.71 22.11
N GLN A 76 0.03 -28.65 21.81
CA GLN A 76 0.77 -29.40 22.82
C GLN A 76 1.68 -28.50 23.67
N MET A 77 2.32 -27.51 23.04
CA MET A 77 3.19 -26.54 23.70
C MET A 77 2.44 -25.38 24.37
N GLY A 78 1.12 -25.28 24.18
CA GLY A 78 0.31 -24.17 24.66
C GLY A 78 0.54 -22.85 23.90
N TYR A 79 1.01 -22.90 22.67
CA TYR A 79 1.30 -21.73 21.86
C TYR A 79 0.04 -21.24 21.15
N SER A 80 -0.42 -20.07 21.54
CA SER A 80 -1.49 -19.37 20.85
C SER A 80 -0.97 -18.62 19.63
N ALA A 81 -1.86 -18.08 18.79
CA ALA A 81 -1.50 -17.21 17.66
C ALA A 81 -0.56 -16.05 18.01
N ALA A 82 -0.52 -15.62 19.28
CA ALA A 82 0.36 -14.56 19.74
C ALA A 82 1.85 -14.97 19.74
N TYR A 83 2.15 -16.24 19.93
CA TYR A 83 3.52 -16.78 19.90
C TYR A 83 4.16 -16.67 18.51
N PHE A 84 3.35 -16.72 17.46
CA PHE A 84 3.80 -16.57 16.08
C PHE A 84 3.88 -15.11 15.61
N SER A 85 3.94 -14.16 16.57
CA SER A 85 4.12 -12.74 16.28
C SER A 85 5.54 -12.29 16.61
N PHE A 86 6.26 -11.77 15.64
CA PHE A 86 7.57 -11.13 15.87
C PHE A 86 7.46 -9.76 16.56
N ASN A 87 6.25 -9.24 16.76
CA ASN A 87 6.00 -7.97 17.47
C ASN A 87 5.68 -8.14 18.96
N LYS A 88 5.29 -9.34 19.38
CA LYS A 88 4.90 -9.64 20.77
C LYS A 88 5.94 -10.52 21.46
N GLU A 89 6.05 -10.37 22.77
CA GLU A 89 6.84 -11.28 23.59
C GLU A 89 6.22 -12.68 23.62
N GLY A 90 7.07 -13.67 23.91
CA GLY A 90 6.72 -15.08 23.93
C GLY A 90 7.50 -15.87 22.90
N GLY A 91 7.11 -15.84 21.63
CA GLY A 91 7.75 -16.64 20.60
C GLY A 91 8.83 -15.92 19.78
N ARG A 92 8.92 -14.60 19.83
CA ARG A 92 9.98 -13.85 19.14
C ARG A 92 11.35 -14.07 19.78
N CYS A 93 12.42 -13.94 19.01
CA CYS A 93 13.78 -13.85 19.55
C CYS A 93 13.89 -12.67 20.49
N GLU A 94 14.36 -12.89 21.71
CA GLU A 94 14.46 -11.84 22.73
C GLU A 94 15.64 -10.90 22.47
N GLU A 95 16.72 -11.39 21.90
CA GLU A 95 17.91 -10.59 21.53
C GLU A 95 17.56 -9.48 20.54
N CYS A 96 17.10 -9.83 19.35
CA CYS A 96 16.73 -8.88 18.32
C CYS A 96 15.26 -8.38 18.43
N LYS A 97 14.53 -8.82 19.44
CA LYS A 97 13.10 -8.46 19.67
C LYS A 97 12.22 -8.68 18.42
N GLY A 98 12.55 -9.70 17.63
CA GLY A 98 11.82 -10.09 16.42
C GLY A 98 12.21 -9.35 15.14
N GLU A 99 13.29 -8.57 15.14
CA GLU A 99 13.78 -7.87 13.93
C GLU A 99 14.64 -8.77 13.03
N GLY A 100 15.22 -9.83 13.61
CA GLY A 100 16.17 -10.70 12.92
C GLY A 100 17.56 -10.07 12.76
N ARG A 101 17.71 -8.79 13.08
CA ARG A 101 18.93 -7.99 12.94
C ARG A 101 19.13 -7.13 14.18
N ILE A 102 20.38 -6.75 14.41
CA ILE A 102 20.78 -5.85 15.49
C ILE A 102 21.45 -4.64 14.84
N THR A 103 20.95 -3.45 15.13
CA THR A 103 21.53 -2.20 14.65
C THR A 103 22.44 -1.64 15.74
N VAL A 104 23.70 -1.42 15.38
CA VAL A 104 24.71 -0.78 16.23
C VAL A 104 24.81 0.68 15.80
N GLU A 105 24.32 1.57 16.67
CA GLU A 105 24.40 3.01 16.42
C GLU A 105 25.83 3.51 16.54
N MET A 106 26.30 4.24 15.54
CA MET A 106 27.66 4.77 15.47
C MET A 106 27.61 6.30 15.58
N GLN A 107 28.31 6.87 16.56
CA GLN A 107 28.27 8.31 16.84
C GLN A 107 28.72 9.23 15.68
N PHE A 108 29.57 8.73 14.80
CA PHE A 108 30.19 9.54 13.71
C PHE A 108 30.16 8.88 12.32
N MET A 109 29.51 7.73 12.18
CA MET A 109 29.38 6.97 10.94
C MET A 109 27.96 6.44 10.78
N ALA A 110 27.63 5.94 9.61
CA ALA A 110 26.34 5.27 9.39
C ALA A 110 26.22 4.05 10.30
N ASP A 111 25.01 3.83 10.82
CA ASP A 111 24.70 2.67 11.66
C ASP A 111 25.01 1.36 10.94
N ILE A 112 25.55 0.40 11.65
CA ILE A 112 25.85 -0.94 11.13
C ILE A 112 24.74 -1.88 11.56
N THR A 113 24.14 -2.56 10.58
CA THR A 113 23.11 -3.58 10.82
C THR A 113 23.72 -4.96 10.61
N LEU A 114 23.72 -5.75 11.68
CA LEU A 114 24.23 -7.12 11.69
C LEU A 114 23.09 -8.13 11.82
N GLU A 115 23.27 -9.31 11.28
CA GLU A 115 22.35 -10.43 11.53
C GLU A 115 22.38 -10.82 13.02
N CYS A 116 21.25 -11.12 13.61
CA CYS A 116 21.17 -11.57 14.99
C CYS A 116 21.79 -12.96 15.13
N GLU A 117 22.85 -13.08 15.94
CA GLU A 117 23.56 -14.34 16.14
C GLU A 117 22.72 -15.42 16.82
N THR A 118 21.75 -15.01 17.67
CA THR A 118 20.88 -15.94 18.41
C THR A 118 19.84 -16.61 17.52
N CYS A 119 19.21 -15.88 16.60
CA CYS A 119 18.16 -16.44 15.74
C CYS A 119 18.58 -16.57 14.27
N HIS A 120 19.80 -16.18 13.92
CA HIS A 120 20.29 -16.23 12.54
C HIS A 120 19.30 -15.64 11.54
N GLY A 121 18.85 -14.43 11.80
CA GLY A 121 17.88 -13.70 10.97
C GLY A 121 16.42 -14.19 11.05
N LYS A 122 16.15 -15.33 11.71
CA LYS A 122 14.83 -16.00 11.67
C LYS A 122 13.75 -15.34 12.54
N ARG A 123 14.07 -14.34 13.38
CA ARG A 123 13.14 -13.52 14.17
C ARG A 123 12.46 -14.24 15.35
N PHE A 124 12.41 -15.56 15.39
CA PHE A 124 11.71 -16.37 16.37
C PHE A 124 12.65 -17.27 17.16
N LYS A 125 12.17 -17.76 18.31
CA LYS A 125 12.82 -18.83 19.07
C LYS A 125 12.74 -20.14 18.29
N GLN A 126 13.68 -21.06 18.50
CA GLN A 126 13.75 -22.31 17.77
C GLN A 126 12.51 -23.19 17.99
N ASP A 127 12.01 -23.28 19.21
CA ASP A 127 10.82 -24.05 19.56
C ASP A 127 9.54 -23.58 18.83
N VAL A 128 9.44 -22.29 18.50
CA VAL A 128 8.37 -21.73 17.65
C VAL A 128 8.57 -22.12 16.19
N LEU A 129 9.82 -22.16 15.72
CA LEU A 129 10.17 -22.56 14.35
C LEU A 129 9.94 -24.06 14.10
N ASP A 130 9.96 -24.88 15.16
CA ASP A 130 9.68 -26.31 15.08
C ASP A 130 8.18 -26.60 14.79
N VAL A 131 7.31 -25.60 14.97
CA VAL A 131 5.90 -25.69 14.56
C VAL A 131 5.81 -25.44 13.06
N GLU A 132 5.43 -26.45 12.32
CA GLU A 132 5.32 -26.42 10.87
C GLU A 132 3.87 -26.60 10.41
N TYR A 133 3.55 -25.94 9.31
CA TYR A 133 2.34 -26.16 8.51
C TYR A 133 2.76 -26.68 7.14
N HIS A 134 2.42 -27.95 6.86
CA HIS A 134 2.84 -28.66 5.64
C HIS A 134 4.35 -28.54 5.32
N GLY A 135 5.20 -28.68 6.35
CA GLY A 135 6.65 -28.63 6.23
C GLY A 135 7.26 -27.23 6.14
N ALA A 136 6.47 -26.17 6.35
CA ALA A 136 6.96 -24.79 6.39
C ALA A 136 6.78 -24.20 7.78
N SER A 137 7.85 -23.67 8.36
CA SER A 137 7.82 -22.89 9.60
C SER A 137 7.21 -21.50 9.36
N ILE A 138 6.89 -20.79 10.46
CA ILE A 138 6.43 -19.38 10.34
C ILE A 138 7.46 -18.48 9.68
N TYR A 139 8.75 -18.77 9.82
CA TYR A 139 9.82 -18.04 9.13
C TYR A 139 9.80 -18.31 7.63
N ASP A 140 9.67 -19.57 7.22
CA ASP A 140 9.59 -19.95 5.80
C ASP A 140 8.41 -19.26 5.12
N MET A 141 7.27 -19.13 5.84
CA MET A 141 6.13 -18.36 5.37
C MET A 141 6.47 -16.89 5.11
N LEU A 142 7.20 -16.24 6.03
CA LEU A 142 7.58 -14.85 5.88
C LEU A 142 8.59 -14.63 4.74
N GLU A 143 9.37 -15.64 4.40
CA GLU A 143 10.33 -15.62 3.27
C GLU A 143 9.67 -15.89 1.91
N MET A 144 8.46 -16.45 1.87
CA MET A 144 7.72 -16.61 0.63
C MET A 144 7.36 -15.25 0.02
N THR A 145 7.40 -15.17 -1.31
CA THR A 145 6.76 -14.07 -2.02
C THR A 145 5.25 -14.17 -1.93
N VAL A 146 4.54 -13.08 -2.18
CA VAL A 146 3.07 -13.07 -2.23
C VAL A 146 2.55 -14.14 -3.21
N ASN A 147 3.16 -14.26 -4.40
CA ASN A 147 2.77 -15.27 -5.39
C ASN A 147 2.99 -16.69 -4.86
N GLN A 148 4.15 -16.98 -4.27
CA GLN A 148 4.44 -18.28 -3.69
C GLN A 148 3.48 -18.63 -2.55
N ALA A 149 3.15 -17.67 -1.69
CA ALA A 149 2.21 -17.90 -0.60
C ALA A 149 0.77 -18.17 -1.11
N ILE A 150 0.31 -17.43 -2.13
CA ILE A 150 -0.99 -17.68 -2.76
C ILE A 150 -1.02 -19.09 -3.37
N GLU A 151 0.03 -19.49 -4.07
CA GLU A 151 0.14 -20.85 -4.64
C GLU A 151 0.18 -21.91 -3.54
N PHE A 152 0.99 -21.73 -2.50
CA PHE A 152 1.12 -22.65 -1.38
C PHE A 152 -0.21 -22.86 -0.67
N PHE A 153 -0.88 -21.81 -0.21
CA PHE A 153 -2.16 -21.92 0.47
C PHE A 153 -3.29 -22.37 -0.46
N GLY A 154 -3.21 -22.03 -1.75
CA GLY A 154 -4.17 -22.45 -2.77
C GLY A 154 -4.25 -23.96 -3.01
N GLN A 155 -3.21 -24.72 -2.64
CA GLN A 155 -3.20 -26.18 -2.73
C GLN A 155 -4.09 -26.84 -1.66
N TYR A 156 -4.45 -26.13 -0.61
CA TYR A 156 -5.21 -26.67 0.51
C TYR A 156 -6.62 -26.04 0.56
N PRO A 157 -7.70 -26.87 0.61
CA PRO A 157 -9.08 -26.39 0.47
C PRO A 157 -9.70 -25.85 1.77
N GLY A 158 -8.95 -25.68 2.84
CA GLY A 158 -9.42 -25.22 4.15
C GLY A 158 -10.02 -23.81 4.12
N SER A 159 -10.88 -23.51 5.09
CA SER A 159 -11.52 -22.20 5.20
C SER A 159 -10.54 -21.10 5.59
N GLN A 160 -9.52 -21.46 6.38
CA GLN A 160 -8.48 -20.53 6.83
C GLN A 160 -7.54 -20.15 5.69
N GLU A 161 -7.13 -21.13 4.89
CA GLU A 161 -6.28 -20.97 3.71
C GLU A 161 -6.97 -20.08 2.67
N LYS A 162 -8.25 -20.29 2.42
CA LYS A 162 -9.05 -19.42 1.53
C LYS A 162 -9.10 -17.97 2.01
N LYS A 163 -9.18 -17.74 3.34
CA LYS A 163 -9.12 -16.38 3.91
C LYS A 163 -7.76 -15.74 3.71
N ILE A 164 -6.68 -16.51 3.90
CA ILE A 164 -5.30 -16.03 3.69
C ILE A 164 -5.12 -15.64 2.22
N VAL A 165 -5.47 -16.52 1.28
CA VAL A 165 -5.40 -16.25 -0.15
C VAL A 165 -6.22 -15.01 -0.53
N LYS A 166 -7.46 -14.91 -0.02
CA LYS A 166 -8.33 -13.75 -0.27
C LYS A 166 -7.69 -12.43 0.18
N LYS A 167 -7.00 -12.43 1.33
CA LYS A 167 -6.32 -11.24 1.85
C LYS A 167 -5.01 -10.93 1.11
N LEU A 168 -4.31 -11.94 0.59
CA LEU A 168 -3.07 -11.74 -0.18
C LEU A 168 -3.34 -11.30 -1.64
N LYS A 169 -4.46 -11.72 -2.22
CA LYS A 169 -4.79 -11.46 -3.62
C LYS A 169 -4.70 -9.98 -4.03
N PRO A 170 -5.17 -9.01 -3.26
CA PRO A 170 -5.02 -7.58 -3.60
C PRO A 170 -3.57 -7.15 -3.79
N LEU A 171 -2.59 -7.70 -3.04
CA LEU A 171 -1.18 -7.40 -3.27
C LEU A 171 -0.70 -7.89 -4.64
N GLN A 172 -1.16 -9.05 -5.08
CA GLN A 172 -0.89 -9.56 -6.43
C GLN A 172 -1.55 -8.66 -7.49
N ASP A 173 -2.80 -8.25 -7.25
CA ASP A 173 -3.60 -7.46 -8.19
C ASP A 173 -3.03 -6.04 -8.42
N VAL A 174 -2.24 -5.50 -7.47
CA VAL A 174 -1.50 -4.24 -7.64
C VAL A 174 -0.06 -4.44 -8.15
N GLY A 175 0.31 -5.66 -8.58
CA GLY A 175 1.63 -5.95 -9.14
C GLY A 175 2.73 -6.17 -8.09
N LEU A 176 2.38 -6.47 -6.83
CA LEU A 176 3.33 -6.73 -5.74
C LEU A 176 3.49 -8.23 -5.43
N GLY A 177 3.20 -9.09 -6.41
CA GLY A 177 3.33 -10.53 -6.25
C GLY A 177 4.74 -11.04 -5.93
N TYR A 178 5.76 -10.26 -6.22
CA TYR A 178 7.18 -10.59 -6.03
C TYR A 178 7.74 -10.23 -4.65
N ILE A 179 7.08 -9.36 -3.88
CA ILE A 179 7.57 -8.99 -2.54
C ILE A 179 7.41 -10.14 -1.55
N LYS A 180 8.34 -10.26 -0.60
CA LYS A 180 8.25 -11.26 0.46
C LYS A 180 7.21 -10.83 1.51
N LEU A 181 6.49 -11.79 2.09
CA LEU A 181 5.50 -11.53 3.14
C LEU A 181 6.10 -10.78 4.34
N GLY A 182 7.29 -11.19 4.76
CA GLY A 182 8.02 -10.61 5.89
C GLY A 182 8.93 -9.43 5.53
N GLN A 183 8.89 -8.92 4.28
CA GLN A 183 9.72 -7.80 3.87
C GLN A 183 9.36 -6.54 4.65
N THR A 184 10.35 -5.88 5.24
CA THR A 184 10.13 -4.66 6.02
C THR A 184 9.76 -3.47 5.12
N SER A 185 8.82 -2.64 5.58
CA SER A 185 8.34 -1.48 4.81
C SER A 185 9.44 -0.47 4.49
N SER A 186 10.50 -0.41 5.30
CA SER A 186 11.67 0.46 5.06
C SER A 186 12.51 0.04 3.85
N THR A 187 12.39 -1.21 3.40
CA THR A 187 13.09 -1.72 2.20
C THR A 187 12.24 -1.61 0.93
N LEU A 188 10.98 -1.21 1.07
CA LEU A 188 10.10 -0.95 -0.06
C LEU A 188 10.35 0.45 -0.62
N SER A 189 10.32 0.58 -1.94
CA SER A 189 10.29 1.88 -2.60
C SER A 189 9.02 2.66 -2.24
N GLY A 190 9.02 3.97 -2.47
CA GLY A 190 7.83 4.81 -2.26
C GLY A 190 6.61 4.30 -3.04
N GLY A 191 6.79 3.94 -4.31
CA GLY A 191 5.72 3.39 -5.14
C GLY A 191 5.22 2.01 -4.66
N GLU A 192 6.09 1.15 -4.12
CA GLU A 192 5.67 -0.12 -3.52
C GLU A 192 4.85 0.11 -2.25
N ASN A 193 5.27 1.03 -1.37
CA ASN A 193 4.50 1.42 -0.18
C ASN A 193 3.11 1.94 -0.56
N GLN A 194 3.03 2.78 -1.59
CA GLN A 194 1.76 3.32 -2.09
C GLN A 194 0.85 2.20 -2.62
N ARG A 195 1.39 1.24 -3.37
CA ARG A 195 0.62 0.08 -3.88
C ARG A 195 0.17 -0.86 -2.77
N VAL A 196 0.93 -1.02 -1.69
CA VAL A 196 0.46 -1.77 -0.51
C VAL A 196 -0.76 -1.09 0.11
N LYS A 197 -0.78 0.25 0.22
CA LYS A 197 -1.96 1.00 0.68
C LYS A 197 -3.15 0.80 -0.27
N LEU A 198 -2.93 0.86 -1.58
CA LEU A 198 -3.96 0.58 -2.58
C LEU A 198 -4.52 -0.84 -2.43
N ALA A 199 -3.65 -1.85 -2.24
CA ALA A 199 -4.06 -3.24 -2.01
C ALA A 199 -4.92 -3.38 -0.75
N TYR A 200 -4.61 -2.66 0.32
CA TYR A 200 -5.42 -2.63 1.54
C TYR A 200 -6.86 -2.19 1.25
N TYR A 201 -7.03 -1.06 0.53
CA TYR A 201 -8.36 -0.56 0.19
C TYR A 201 -9.11 -1.51 -0.76
N LEU A 202 -8.43 -2.09 -1.74
CA LEU A 202 -9.02 -3.09 -2.63
C LEU A 202 -9.50 -4.34 -1.88
N GLY A 203 -8.82 -4.72 -0.80
CA GLY A 203 -9.16 -5.88 0.03
C GLY A 203 -10.36 -5.67 0.95
N GLN A 204 -10.82 -4.43 1.16
CA GLN A 204 -11.99 -4.15 2.00
C GLN A 204 -13.29 -4.54 1.30
N GLU A 205 -14.17 -5.27 2.01
CA GLU A 205 -15.44 -5.75 1.45
C GLU A 205 -16.54 -4.69 1.44
N LYS A 206 -16.52 -3.82 2.46
CA LYS A 206 -17.52 -2.75 2.61
C LYS A 206 -16.79 -1.45 2.89
N GLN A 207 -16.93 -0.52 1.97
CA GLN A 207 -16.45 0.86 2.15
C GLN A 207 -17.57 1.81 1.72
N GLU A 208 -17.67 2.92 2.44
CA GLU A 208 -18.49 4.03 2.00
C GLU A 208 -17.83 4.72 0.79
N PRO A 209 -18.62 5.44 -0.04
CA PRO A 209 -18.06 6.20 -1.15
C PRO A 209 -16.92 7.10 -0.70
N THR A 210 -15.72 6.75 -1.11
CA THR A 210 -14.46 7.40 -0.69
C THR A 210 -13.82 8.10 -1.89
N LEU A 211 -13.32 9.30 -1.67
CA LEU A 211 -12.48 9.99 -2.64
C LEU A 211 -11.02 9.65 -2.34
N PHE A 212 -10.39 8.94 -3.25
CA PHE A 212 -8.96 8.60 -3.17
C PHE A 212 -8.14 9.61 -3.96
N VAL A 213 -7.09 10.13 -3.35
CA VAL A 213 -6.10 10.99 -4.00
C VAL A 213 -4.76 10.28 -4.04
N PHE A 214 -4.24 10.04 -5.24
CA PHE A 214 -2.93 9.44 -5.48
C PHE A 214 -1.95 10.47 -6.02
N ASP A 215 -0.74 10.49 -5.45
CA ASP A 215 0.32 11.41 -5.84
C ASP A 215 1.42 10.63 -6.58
N GLU A 216 1.55 10.90 -7.89
CA GLU A 216 2.52 10.28 -8.81
C GLU A 216 2.64 8.75 -8.68
N PRO A 217 1.54 7.99 -8.78
CA PRO A 217 1.55 6.55 -8.49
C PRO A 217 2.37 5.71 -9.48
N THR A 218 2.76 6.26 -10.62
CA THR A 218 3.60 5.56 -11.62
C THR A 218 5.09 5.76 -11.43
N THR A 219 5.52 6.54 -10.45
CA THR A 219 6.94 6.78 -10.18
C THR A 219 7.70 5.46 -9.98
N GLY A 220 8.73 5.24 -10.81
CA GLY A 220 9.57 4.04 -10.75
C GLY A 220 8.92 2.77 -11.33
N LEU A 221 7.75 2.85 -11.97
CA LEU A 221 7.10 1.72 -12.61
C LEU A 221 7.59 1.48 -14.03
N HIS A 222 7.73 0.20 -14.37
CA HIS A 222 7.89 -0.22 -15.76
C HIS A 222 6.54 -0.16 -16.49
N PHE A 223 6.56 0.03 -17.80
CA PHE A 223 5.37 0.16 -18.66
C PHE A 223 4.31 -0.95 -18.44
N HIS A 224 4.76 -2.19 -18.24
CA HIS A 224 3.85 -3.31 -17.98
C HIS A 224 3.08 -3.17 -16.66
N ASP A 225 3.70 -2.58 -15.64
CA ASP A 225 3.11 -2.42 -14.31
C ASP A 225 2.05 -1.32 -14.28
N ILE A 226 2.16 -0.32 -15.17
CA ILE A 226 1.17 0.76 -15.31
C ILE A 226 -0.20 0.18 -15.67
N LYS A 227 -0.26 -0.80 -16.57
CA LYS A 227 -1.51 -1.48 -16.94
C LYS A 227 -2.16 -2.19 -15.75
N THR A 228 -1.35 -2.80 -14.89
CA THR A 228 -1.81 -3.46 -13.66
C THR A 228 -2.34 -2.43 -12.66
N LEU A 229 -1.65 -1.30 -12.52
CA LEU A 229 -2.08 -0.20 -11.66
C LEU A 229 -3.41 0.43 -12.13
N LEU A 230 -3.59 0.65 -13.43
CA LEU A 230 -4.84 1.16 -14.00
C LEU A 230 -6.02 0.21 -13.75
N LYS A 231 -5.81 -1.11 -13.82
CA LYS A 231 -6.84 -2.08 -13.44
C LYS A 231 -7.23 -1.97 -11.97
N ALA A 232 -6.26 -1.71 -11.09
CA ALA A 232 -6.52 -1.53 -9.67
C ALA A 232 -7.33 -0.25 -9.40
N PHE A 233 -7.06 0.86 -10.10
CA PHE A 233 -7.88 2.07 -10.02
C PHE A 233 -9.30 1.84 -10.51
N ASN A 234 -9.46 1.18 -11.65
CA ASN A 234 -10.80 0.83 -12.16
C ASN A 234 -11.57 -0.04 -11.17
N ALA A 235 -10.91 -0.98 -10.49
CA ALA A 235 -11.54 -1.80 -9.45
C ALA A 235 -12.01 -0.98 -8.22
N LEU A 236 -11.37 0.14 -7.89
CA LEU A 236 -11.89 1.10 -6.89
C LEU A 236 -13.11 1.85 -7.42
N ILE A 237 -13.06 2.31 -8.67
CA ILE A 237 -14.18 3.02 -9.32
C ILE A 237 -15.40 2.11 -9.42
N ASP A 238 -15.23 0.84 -9.81
CA ASP A 238 -16.30 -0.17 -9.89
C ASP A 238 -16.96 -0.45 -8.53
N LYS A 239 -16.24 -0.20 -7.43
CA LYS A 239 -16.78 -0.26 -6.06
C LYS A 239 -17.54 1.01 -5.63
N GLY A 240 -17.64 2.02 -6.50
CA GLY A 240 -18.33 3.27 -6.24
C GLY A 240 -17.47 4.35 -5.58
N HIS A 241 -16.15 4.25 -5.68
CA HIS A 241 -15.22 5.26 -5.21
C HIS A 241 -14.88 6.27 -6.32
N THR A 242 -14.40 7.44 -5.92
CA THR A 242 -13.84 8.45 -6.83
C THR A 242 -12.32 8.44 -6.71
N VAL A 243 -11.62 8.47 -7.85
CA VAL A 243 -10.15 8.44 -7.88
C VAL A 243 -9.63 9.72 -8.54
N VAL A 244 -8.83 10.47 -7.80
CA VAL A 244 -8.09 11.63 -8.29
C VAL A 244 -6.61 11.28 -8.32
N ILE A 245 -5.96 11.50 -9.45
CA ILE A 245 -4.55 11.15 -9.67
C ILE A 245 -3.77 12.39 -10.08
N ILE A 246 -2.71 12.71 -9.35
CA ILE A 246 -1.71 13.69 -9.76
C ILE A 246 -0.68 12.92 -10.58
N GLU A 247 -0.55 13.23 -11.87
CA GLU A 247 0.28 12.43 -12.78
C GLU A 247 0.91 13.26 -13.90
N HIS A 248 2.04 12.74 -14.40
CA HIS A 248 2.75 13.28 -15.57
C HIS A 248 2.93 12.22 -16.67
N ASN A 249 2.55 10.99 -16.41
CA ASN A 249 2.66 9.87 -17.34
C ASN A 249 1.49 9.89 -18.34
N MET A 250 1.78 10.11 -19.63
CA MET A 250 0.77 10.22 -20.67
C MET A 250 -0.06 8.93 -20.86
N ASP A 251 0.51 7.76 -20.56
CA ASP A 251 -0.23 6.49 -20.69
C ASP A 251 -1.27 6.30 -19.56
N VAL A 252 -1.16 7.04 -18.46
CA VAL A 252 -2.20 7.15 -17.44
C VAL A 252 -3.16 8.29 -17.75
N ILE A 253 -2.64 9.46 -18.10
CA ILE A 253 -3.41 10.68 -18.37
C ILE A 253 -4.46 10.42 -19.47
N LYS A 254 -4.08 9.72 -20.56
CA LYS A 254 -5.01 9.38 -21.65
C LYS A 254 -6.15 8.43 -21.24
N CYS A 255 -6.02 7.75 -20.11
CA CYS A 255 -7.03 6.81 -19.59
C CYS A 255 -7.99 7.46 -18.58
N ALA A 256 -7.81 8.74 -18.28
CA ALA A 256 -8.68 9.46 -17.36
C ALA A 256 -10.04 9.76 -17.98
N ASP A 257 -11.10 9.78 -17.16
CA ASP A 257 -12.43 10.22 -17.61
C ASP A 257 -12.49 11.75 -17.75
N TYR A 258 -11.71 12.45 -16.93
CA TYR A 258 -11.66 13.91 -16.90
C TYR A 258 -10.29 14.41 -16.47
N LEU A 259 -9.80 15.45 -17.12
CA LEU A 259 -8.51 16.09 -16.85
C LEU A 259 -8.70 17.50 -16.34
N VAL A 260 -7.83 17.91 -15.43
CA VAL A 260 -7.66 19.29 -14.95
C VAL A 260 -6.20 19.66 -15.20
N ASP A 261 -5.94 20.44 -16.25
CA ASP A 261 -4.59 20.84 -16.63
C ASP A 261 -4.20 22.17 -15.97
N LEU A 262 -3.13 22.12 -15.17
CA LEU A 262 -2.60 23.26 -14.43
C LEU A 262 -1.26 23.68 -15.03
N GLY A 263 -1.11 24.98 -15.29
CA GLY A 263 0.11 25.49 -15.90
C GLY A 263 0.09 27.01 -16.11
N PRO A 264 0.65 27.51 -17.25
CA PRO A 264 1.51 26.77 -18.19
C PRO A 264 2.90 26.43 -17.62
N GLU A 265 3.39 27.26 -16.70
CA GLU A 265 4.71 27.19 -16.08
C GLU A 265 4.63 26.57 -14.68
N GLY A 266 5.80 26.39 -14.03
CA GLY A 266 5.90 25.99 -12.63
C GLY A 266 6.15 27.17 -11.69
N GLY A 267 6.07 26.93 -10.36
CA GLY A 267 6.36 27.95 -9.35
C GLY A 267 5.41 29.14 -9.40
N ASN A 268 5.95 30.36 -9.23
CA ASN A 268 5.15 31.59 -9.16
C ASN A 268 4.45 32.01 -10.47
N ALA A 269 4.88 31.45 -11.61
CA ALA A 269 4.25 31.67 -12.91
C ALA A 269 3.26 30.56 -13.32
N GLY A 270 3.13 29.54 -12.49
CA GLY A 270 2.24 28.40 -12.73
C GLY A 270 1.02 28.38 -11.82
N GLY A 271 0.35 27.23 -11.80
CA GLY A 271 -0.81 26.99 -10.94
C GLY A 271 -2.11 27.61 -11.45
N ASN A 272 -2.12 28.15 -12.67
CA ASN A 272 -3.34 28.58 -13.31
C ASN A 272 -4.07 27.40 -13.95
N LEU A 273 -5.41 27.47 -13.97
CA LEU A 273 -6.20 26.51 -14.71
C LEU A 273 -6.06 26.80 -16.21
N VAL A 274 -5.42 25.89 -16.96
CA VAL A 274 -5.22 26.03 -18.41
C VAL A 274 -6.45 25.57 -19.16
N CYS A 275 -6.89 24.36 -18.91
CA CYS A 275 -8.11 23.77 -19.47
C CYS A 275 -8.58 22.59 -18.63
N THR A 276 -9.84 22.18 -18.88
CA THR A 276 -10.44 20.98 -18.30
C THR A 276 -11.24 20.27 -19.38
N GLY A 277 -11.46 18.96 -19.21
CA GLY A 277 -12.29 18.16 -20.12
C GLY A 277 -11.80 16.72 -20.24
N THR A 278 -12.36 15.99 -21.17
CA THR A 278 -11.86 14.65 -21.52
C THR A 278 -10.44 14.74 -22.10
N PRO A 279 -9.68 13.64 -22.16
CA PRO A 279 -8.36 13.63 -22.82
C PRO A 279 -8.40 14.19 -24.25
N GLU A 280 -9.46 13.88 -25.01
CA GLU A 280 -9.67 14.36 -26.39
C GLU A 280 -9.89 15.87 -26.43
N GLU A 281 -10.68 16.42 -25.50
CA GLU A 281 -10.92 17.86 -25.40
C GLU A 281 -9.65 18.61 -25.01
N VAL A 282 -8.90 18.10 -24.04
CA VAL A 282 -7.62 18.68 -23.62
C VAL A 282 -6.58 18.62 -24.75
N ALA A 283 -6.58 17.56 -25.55
CA ALA A 283 -5.71 17.41 -26.73
C ALA A 283 -5.99 18.50 -27.80
N MET A 284 -7.19 19.06 -27.83
CA MET A 284 -7.56 20.16 -28.74
C MET A 284 -7.25 21.55 -28.17
N CYS A 285 -6.88 21.66 -26.90
CA CYS A 285 -6.54 22.92 -26.27
C CYS A 285 -5.13 23.41 -26.68
N GLU A 286 -5.04 24.45 -27.47
CA GLU A 286 -3.76 24.98 -27.98
C GLU A 286 -2.83 25.50 -26.86
N ALA A 287 -3.40 25.99 -25.75
CA ALA A 287 -2.66 26.49 -24.59
C ALA A 287 -2.07 25.37 -23.72
N SER A 288 -2.57 24.13 -23.85
CA SER A 288 -2.14 23.01 -23.03
C SER A 288 -0.88 22.33 -23.57
N TYR A 289 0.18 22.32 -22.74
CA TYR A 289 1.35 21.50 -23.03
C TYR A 289 1.01 20.00 -22.95
N THR A 290 0.23 19.61 -21.94
CA THR A 290 -0.29 18.22 -21.80
C THR A 290 -1.07 17.82 -23.05
N GLY A 291 -1.94 18.70 -23.56
CA GLY A 291 -2.72 18.48 -24.77
C GLY A 291 -1.88 18.21 -26.01
N LYS A 292 -0.75 18.93 -26.18
CA LYS A 292 0.18 18.70 -27.29
C LYS A 292 0.75 17.30 -27.31
N TYR A 293 1.13 16.75 -26.15
CA TYR A 293 1.67 15.39 -26.04
C TYR A 293 0.59 14.31 -26.09
N LEU A 294 -0.65 14.64 -25.68
CA LEU A 294 -1.79 13.70 -25.78
C LEU A 294 -2.18 13.40 -27.21
N LYS A 295 -2.08 14.35 -28.14
CA LYS A 295 -2.45 14.17 -29.56
C LYS A 295 -1.79 12.96 -30.21
N ASP A 296 -0.54 12.68 -29.84
CA ASP A 296 0.23 11.56 -30.40
C ASP A 296 -0.03 10.22 -29.68
N LYS A 297 -0.84 10.24 -28.60
CA LYS A 297 -1.08 9.09 -27.72
C LYS A 297 -2.52 8.59 -27.71
N LEU A 298 -3.46 9.41 -28.17
CA LEU A 298 -4.87 9.07 -28.37
C LEU A 298 -5.06 8.39 -29.71
#